data_ae6fb838c8da9fb2deab9b5ba9f48d30
#
_entry.id   ae6fb838c8da9fb2deab9b5ba9f48d30
#
_cell.length_a   1.000
_cell.length_b   1.000
_cell.length_c   1.000
_cell.angle_alpha   90.00
_cell.angle_beta   90.00
_cell.angle_gamma   90.00
#
_symmetry.space_group_name_H-M   'P 1'
#
loop_
_entity.id
_entity.type
_entity.pdbx_description
1 polymer ?
#
loop_
_entity_poly.entity_id
_entity_poly.type
_entity_poly.pdbx_seq_one_letter_code
_entity_poly.pdbx_strand_id
1 'polypeptide(L)'
;PGPGGARRAGAPPLMTAQQRRGGLLSVAGSVAGLTLVSRALGFLRWLVQAATVGTGTVAGAYTTANQLPNTLYEVVVGGVLAATVVPLLAAPIAAGRREEVTATASGLLGLVLAVLTPLSLGLIVLAAPIAALFPTSQGVDPTLQHELVASFLRMFALQVPMYGVAVVLTGVLQAHNRFTWPAL
;
A
#
# COMPACT_ATOMS: atom_id res chain seq x y z
N PRO A 1 45.45 53.50 2.10
CA PRO A 1 44.80 52.36 2.67
C PRO A 1 43.31 52.40 2.26
N GLY A 2 42.93 51.63 1.27
CA GLY A 2 41.57 51.57 0.73
C GLY A 2 40.74 50.52 1.48
N PRO A 3 39.44 50.76 1.71
CA PRO A 3 38.58 49.77 2.37
C PRO A 3 38.23 48.62 1.42
N GLY A 4 38.55 47.41 1.87
CA GLY A 4 38.31 46.20 1.16
C GLY A 4 36.81 45.97 0.87
N GLY A 5 36.52 45.72 -0.39
CA GLY A 5 35.18 45.35 -0.85
C GLY A 5 34.76 44.00 -0.30
N ALA A 6 33.86 44.01 0.67
CA ALA A 6 33.14 42.82 1.10
C ALA A 6 32.28 42.34 -0.05
N ARG A 7 32.69 41.23 -0.69
CA ARG A 7 31.85 40.49 -1.62
C ARG A 7 30.60 40.05 -0.86
N ARG A 8 29.47 40.69 -1.12
CA ARG A 8 28.16 40.22 -0.70
C ARG A 8 27.97 38.85 -1.37
N ALA A 9 28.03 37.79 -0.56
CA ALA A 9 27.60 36.48 -0.98
C ALA A 9 26.15 36.61 -1.46
N GLY A 10 25.92 36.41 -2.74
CA GLY A 10 24.60 36.52 -3.35
C GLY A 10 23.67 35.54 -2.66
N ALA A 11 22.60 36.07 -2.07
CA ALA A 11 21.52 35.24 -1.57
C ALA A 11 21.02 34.37 -2.73
N PRO A 12 20.71 33.06 -2.50
CA PRO A 12 20.20 32.18 -3.54
C PRO A 12 18.93 32.80 -4.13
N PRO A 13 18.74 32.76 -5.45
CA PRO A 13 17.58 33.37 -6.09
C PRO A 13 16.32 32.75 -5.52
N LEU A 14 15.48 33.59 -4.90
CA LEU A 14 14.16 33.19 -4.42
C LEU A 14 13.35 32.76 -5.63
N MET A 15 13.04 31.46 -5.72
CA MET A 15 12.17 30.92 -6.76
C MET A 15 10.88 31.74 -6.78
N THR A 16 10.53 32.27 -7.93
CA THR A 16 9.29 33.04 -8.10
C THR A 16 8.09 32.15 -7.83
N ALA A 17 7.02 32.72 -7.28
CA ALA A 17 5.79 32.00 -6.99
C ALA A 17 5.24 31.23 -8.22
N GLN A 18 5.55 31.73 -9.42
CA GLN A 18 5.18 31.15 -10.70
C GLN A 18 5.99 29.88 -11.03
N GLN A 19 7.29 29.82 -10.69
CA GLN A 19 8.12 28.62 -10.83
C GLN A 19 7.71 27.53 -9.84
N ARG A 20 7.33 27.88 -8.63
CA ARG A 20 6.79 26.93 -7.65
C ARG A 20 5.44 26.37 -8.10
N ARG A 21 4.54 27.18 -8.65
CA ARG A 21 3.25 26.73 -9.18
C ARG A 21 3.41 25.79 -10.39
N GLY A 22 4.32 26.09 -11.32
CA GLY A 22 4.61 25.22 -12.46
C GLY A 22 5.15 23.84 -12.03
N GLY A 23 6.04 23.81 -11.05
CA GLY A 23 6.56 22.55 -10.48
C GLY A 23 5.48 21.73 -9.77
N LEU A 24 4.62 22.36 -8.98
CA LEU A 24 3.52 21.67 -8.29
C LEU A 24 2.49 21.11 -9.28
N LEU A 25 2.12 21.87 -10.31
CA LEU A 25 1.17 21.41 -11.35
C LEU A 25 1.75 20.24 -12.16
N SER A 26 3.04 20.26 -12.46
CA SER A 26 3.73 19.16 -13.15
C SER A 26 3.74 17.87 -12.30
N VAL A 27 4.06 17.97 -11.01
CA VAL A 27 4.05 16.82 -10.10
C VAL A 27 2.62 16.31 -9.89
N ALA A 28 1.66 17.20 -9.67
CA ALA A 28 0.25 16.82 -9.54
C ALA A 28 -0.28 16.16 -10.83
N GLY A 29 0.09 16.68 -12.00
CA GLY A 29 -0.28 16.10 -13.28
C GLY A 29 0.31 14.71 -13.51
N SER A 30 1.58 14.49 -13.14
CA SER A 30 2.21 13.18 -13.26
C SER A 30 1.60 12.14 -12.31
N VAL A 31 1.32 12.53 -11.06
CA VAL A 31 0.63 11.64 -10.10
C VAL A 31 -0.78 11.31 -10.58
N ALA A 32 -1.54 12.30 -11.06
CA ALA A 32 -2.87 12.07 -11.60
C ALA A 32 -2.85 11.15 -12.84
N GLY A 33 -1.90 11.35 -13.75
CA GLY A 33 -1.71 10.50 -14.92
C GLY A 33 -1.38 9.06 -14.56
N LEU A 34 -0.44 8.84 -13.64
CA LEU A 34 -0.09 7.50 -13.15
C LEU A 34 -1.26 6.82 -12.44
N THR A 35 -2.02 7.57 -11.64
CA THR A 35 -3.22 7.06 -10.98
C THR A 35 -4.28 6.64 -11.99
N LEU A 36 -4.48 7.41 -13.06
CA LEU A 36 -5.39 7.05 -14.15
C LEU A 36 -4.96 5.77 -14.86
N VAL A 37 -3.68 5.64 -15.18
CA VAL A 37 -3.13 4.41 -15.79
C VAL A 37 -3.31 3.21 -14.88
N SER A 38 -2.98 3.34 -13.60
CA SER A 38 -3.16 2.28 -12.60
C SER A 38 -4.64 1.85 -12.50
N ARG A 39 -5.58 2.82 -12.50
CA ARG A 39 -7.01 2.54 -12.48
C ARG A 39 -7.50 1.86 -13.75
N ALA A 40 -7.01 2.28 -14.91
CA ALA A 40 -7.33 1.65 -16.20
C ALA A 40 -6.83 0.20 -16.26
N LEU A 41 -5.62 -0.07 -15.79
CA LEU A 41 -5.08 -1.42 -15.67
C LEU A 41 -5.88 -2.28 -14.69
N GLY A 42 -6.29 -1.71 -13.55
CA GLY A 42 -7.17 -2.38 -12.60
C GLY A 42 -8.53 -2.74 -13.20
N PHE A 43 -9.11 -1.83 -13.98
CA PHE A 43 -10.36 -2.08 -14.70
C PHE A 43 -10.20 -3.15 -15.78
N LEU A 44 -9.11 -3.11 -16.56
CA LEU A 44 -8.79 -4.13 -17.55
C LEU A 44 -8.62 -5.52 -16.91
N ARG A 45 -7.91 -5.58 -15.78
CA ARG A 45 -7.78 -6.82 -14.98
C ARG A 45 -9.15 -7.36 -14.60
N TRP A 46 -10.06 -6.49 -14.14
CA TRP A 46 -11.42 -6.87 -13.76
C TRP A 46 -12.23 -7.40 -14.95
N LEU A 47 -12.12 -6.77 -16.13
CA LEU A 47 -12.75 -7.25 -17.36
C LEU A 47 -12.24 -8.62 -17.78
N VAL A 48 -10.91 -8.82 -17.74
CA VAL A 48 -10.30 -10.13 -18.06
C VAL A 48 -10.77 -11.18 -17.07
N GLN A 49 -10.81 -10.88 -15.79
CA GLN A 49 -11.29 -11.78 -14.76
C GLN A 49 -12.77 -12.14 -14.97
N ALA A 50 -13.62 -11.17 -15.28
CA ALA A 50 -15.04 -11.40 -15.58
C ALA A 50 -15.23 -12.27 -16.83
N ALA A 51 -14.40 -12.07 -17.86
CA ALA A 51 -14.47 -12.83 -19.10
C ALA A 51 -13.92 -14.27 -18.97
N THR A 52 -12.90 -14.48 -18.12
CA THR A 52 -12.23 -15.79 -17.99
C THR A 52 -12.81 -16.67 -16.89
N VAL A 53 -13.13 -16.09 -15.74
CA VAL A 53 -13.63 -16.80 -14.56
C VAL A 53 -15.17 -16.82 -14.53
N GLY A 54 -15.79 -15.86 -15.22
CA GLY A 54 -17.25 -15.74 -15.30
C GLY A 54 -17.89 -15.30 -13.98
N THR A 55 -19.21 -15.50 -13.87
CA THR A 55 -20.02 -15.18 -12.68
C THR A 55 -20.40 -16.43 -11.86
N GLY A 56 -19.71 -17.55 -12.12
CA GLY A 56 -20.01 -18.85 -11.49
C GLY A 56 -19.49 -18.98 -10.06
N THR A 57 -19.62 -20.20 -9.53
CA THR A 57 -19.22 -20.56 -8.16
C THR A 57 -17.77 -20.21 -7.84
N VAL A 58 -16.86 -20.40 -8.79
CA VAL A 58 -15.43 -20.11 -8.63
C VAL A 58 -15.20 -18.61 -8.46
N ALA A 59 -15.87 -17.76 -9.26
CA ALA A 59 -15.78 -16.31 -9.16
C ALA A 59 -16.32 -15.80 -7.82
N GLY A 60 -17.45 -16.34 -7.37
CA GLY A 60 -18.03 -16.03 -6.07
C GLY A 60 -17.10 -16.42 -4.92
N ALA A 61 -16.56 -17.63 -4.94
CA ALA A 61 -15.61 -18.11 -3.95
C ALA A 61 -14.32 -17.27 -3.92
N TYR A 62 -13.79 -16.92 -5.09
CA TYR A 62 -12.63 -16.02 -5.21
C TYR A 62 -12.89 -14.65 -4.57
N THR A 63 -14.01 -14.02 -4.92
CA THR A 63 -14.37 -12.69 -4.40
C THR A 63 -14.55 -12.72 -2.90
N THR A 64 -15.26 -13.72 -2.38
CA THR A 64 -15.48 -13.92 -0.96
C THR A 64 -14.17 -14.13 -0.21
N ALA A 65 -13.31 -15.02 -0.71
CA ALA A 65 -12.00 -15.28 -0.06
C ALA A 65 -11.07 -14.08 -0.09
N ASN A 66 -11.10 -13.25 -1.15
CA ASN A 66 -10.25 -12.07 -1.27
C ASN A 66 -10.71 -10.90 -0.36
N GLN A 67 -11.95 -10.92 0.08
CA GLN A 67 -12.50 -9.84 0.91
C GLN A 67 -11.82 -9.76 2.28
N LEU A 68 -11.54 -10.90 2.92
CA LEU A 68 -10.90 -10.94 4.24
C LEU A 68 -9.51 -10.30 4.25
N PRO A 69 -8.55 -10.71 3.41
CA PRO A 69 -7.24 -10.05 3.35
C PRO A 69 -7.33 -8.57 3.00
N ASN A 70 -8.24 -8.18 2.12
CA ASN A 70 -8.45 -6.76 1.76
C ASN A 70 -9.01 -5.96 2.93
N THR A 71 -9.98 -6.49 3.68
CA THR A 71 -10.50 -5.82 4.89
C THR A 71 -9.41 -5.69 5.96
N LEU A 72 -8.59 -6.72 6.16
CA LEU A 72 -7.43 -6.65 7.05
C LEU A 72 -6.43 -5.57 6.59
N TYR A 73 -6.18 -5.49 5.28
CA TYR A 73 -5.37 -4.43 4.71
C TYR A 73 -5.94 -3.04 5.02
N GLU A 74 -7.22 -2.80 4.78
CA GLU A 74 -7.88 -1.51 5.04
C GLU A 74 -7.79 -1.12 6.52
N VAL A 75 -8.02 -2.05 7.45
CA VAL A 75 -7.96 -1.78 8.88
C VAL A 75 -6.53 -1.51 9.36
N VAL A 76 -5.59 -2.36 8.95
CA VAL A 76 -4.19 -2.27 9.41
C VAL A 76 -3.45 -1.14 8.71
N VAL A 77 -3.65 -0.97 7.41
CA VAL A 77 -2.92 -0.03 6.55
C VAL A 77 -3.60 1.33 6.50
N GLY A 78 -4.91 1.35 6.27
CA GLY A 78 -5.67 2.59 6.14
C GLY A 78 -5.81 3.35 7.47
N GLY A 79 -5.80 2.62 8.60
CA GLY A 79 -6.04 3.21 9.91
C GLY A 79 -4.77 3.53 10.69
N VAL A 80 -4.06 2.49 11.13
CA VAL A 80 -3.02 2.62 12.17
C VAL A 80 -1.63 2.88 11.59
N LEU A 81 -1.23 2.13 10.57
CA LEU A 81 0.13 2.21 10.05
C LEU A 81 0.39 3.45 9.21
N ALA A 82 -0.51 3.82 8.31
CA ALA A 82 -0.33 5.01 7.47
C ALA A 82 -0.26 6.30 8.31
N ALA A 83 -1.10 6.39 9.35
CA ALA A 83 -1.10 7.53 10.26
C ALA A 83 0.17 7.61 11.15
N THR A 84 0.85 6.49 11.38
CA THR A 84 1.99 6.40 12.30
C THR A 84 3.34 6.42 11.59
N VAL A 85 3.46 5.74 10.45
CA VAL A 85 4.74 5.56 9.73
C VAL A 85 5.29 6.89 9.21
N VAL A 86 4.45 7.70 8.57
CA VAL A 86 4.90 8.97 7.97
C VAL A 86 5.40 9.97 9.02
N PRO A 87 4.69 10.26 10.13
CA PRO A 87 5.18 11.16 11.17
C PRO A 87 6.45 10.68 11.86
N LEU A 88 6.58 9.36 12.11
CA LEU A 88 7.78 8.81 12.75
C LEU A 88 9.04 8.97 11.90
N LEU A 89 8.91 8.91 10.59
CA LEU A 89 10.03 9.05 9.66
C LEU A 89 10.31 10.51 9.27
N ALA A 90 9.33 11.39 9.34
CA ALA A 90 9.45 12.76 8.88
C ALA A 90 10.55 13.56 9.62
N ALA A 91 10.63 13.45 10.95
CA ALA A 91 11.61 14.17 11.76
C ALA A 91 13.07 13.71 11.52
N PRO A 92 13.41 12.40 11.55
CA PRO A 92 14.74 11.90 11.20
C PRO A 92 15.18 12.26 9.78
N ILE A 93 14.24 12.19 8.81
CA ILE A 93 14.53 12.54 7.42
C ILE A 93 14.84 14.03 7.26
N ALA A 94 14.02 14.91 7.87
CA ALA A 94 14.24 16.34 7.85
C ALA A 94 15.58 16.74 8.49
N ALA A 95 16.02 16.00 9.51
CA ALA A 95 17.30 16.19 10.18
C ALA A 95 18.49 15.54 9.44
N GLY A 96 18.27 14.84 8.34
CA GLY A 96 19.33 14.15 7.57
C GLY A 96 19.96 12.95 8.29
N ARG A 97 19.33 12.43 9.35
CA ARG A 97 19.86 11.36 10.21
C ARG A 97 19.54 9.99 9.62
N ARG A 98 20.33 9.58 8.62
CA ARG A 98 20.10 8.33 7.86
C ARG A 98 20.06 7.08 8.72
N GLU A 99 20.91 6.98 9.74
CA GLU A 99 20.93 5.83 10.64
C GLU A 99 19.62 5.68 11.42
N GLU A 100 19.07 6.78 11.91
CA GLU A 100 17.78 6.77 12.61
C GLU A 100 16.62 6.42 11.68
N VAL A 101 16.64 6.91 10.44
CA VAL A 101 15.63 6.55 9.42
C VAL A 101 15.67 5.05 9.17
N THR A 102 16.86 4.47 8.99
CA THR A 102 17.01 3.04 8.74
C THR A 102 16.59 2.20 9.96
N ALA A 103 17.00 2.61 11.16
CA ALA A 103 16.62 1.93 12.39
C ALA A 103 15.11 1.96 12.63
N THR A 104 14.48 3.11 12.43
CA THR A 104 13.02 3.28 12.57
C THR A 104 12.26 2.45 11.52
N ALA A 105 12.68 2.52 10.25
CA ALA A 105 12.04 1.77 9.17
C ALA A 105 12.17 0.26 9.37
N SER A 106 13.35 -0.24 9.76
CA SER A 106 13.57 -1.66 10.03
C SER A 106 12.80 -2.14 11.27
N GLY A 107 12.73 -1.32 12.32
CA GLY A 107 11.92 -1.62 13.50
C GLY A 107 10.42 -1.71 13.18
N LEU A 108 9.90 -0.76 12.40
CA LEU A 108 8.51 -0.79 11.91
C LEU A 108 8.24 -2.01 11.04
N LEU A 109 9.15 -2.34 10.14
CA LEU A 109 9.03 -3.52 9.29
C LEU A 109 9.04 -4.81 10.13
N GLY A 110 9.95 -4.91 11.10
CA GLY A 110 10.00 -6.04 12.03
C GLY A 110 8.70 -6.19 12.83
N LEU A 111 8.18 -5.10 13.38
CA LEU A 111 6.91 -5.10 14.14
C LEU A 111 5.73 -5.54 13.25
N VAL A 112 5.63 -4.97 12.07
CA VAL A 112 4.56 -5.28 11.11
C VAL A 112 4.59 -6.75 10.71
N LEU A 113 5.76 -7.29 10.38
CA LEU A 113 5.92 -8.70 10.06
C LEU A 113 5.64 -9.60 11.25
N ALA A 114 6.08 -9.22 12.46
CA ALA A 114 5.83 -9.98 13.68
C ALA A 114 4.34 -10.10 14.03
N VAL A 115 3.52 -9.10 13.65
CA VAL A 115 2.06 -9.12 13.85
C VAL A 115 1.33 -9.80 12.70
N LEU A 116 1.67 -9.44 11.46
CA LEU A 116 0.93 -9.90 10.28
C LEU A 116 1.27 -11.35 9.88
N THR A 117 2.48 -11.83 10.17
CA THR A 117 2.84 -13.22 9.86
C THR A 117 2.03 -14.24 10.69
N PRO A 118 1.92 -14.11 12.04
CA PRO A 118 1.04 -14.99 12.80
C PRO A 118 -0.43 -14.89 12.38
N LEU A 119 -0.91 -13.68 12.03
CA LEU A 119 -2.26 -13.47 11.55
C LEU A 119 -2.48 -14.21 10.21
N SER A 120 -1.53 -14.13 9.28
CA SER A 120 -1.55 -14.88 8.03
C SER A 120 -1.56 -16.39 8.25
N LEU A 121 -0.71 -16.88 9.15
CA LEU A 121 -0.70 -18.31 9.52
C LEU A 121 -2.03 -18.73 10.15
N GLY A 122 -2.61 -17.89 11.01
CA GLY A 122 -3.94 -18.12 11.56
C GLY A 122 -5.02 -18.24 10.48
N LEU A 123 -4.99 -17.36 9.47
CA LEU A 123 -5.89 -17.43 8.32
C LEU A 123 -5.72 -18.73 7.51
N ILE A 124 -4.48 -19.22 7.34
CA ILE A 124 -4.20 -20.48 6.65
C ILE A 124 -4.79 -21.67 7.43
N VAL A 125 -4.53 -21.73 8.74
CA VAL A 125 -4.98 -22.82 9.61
C VAL A 125 -6.51 -22.83 9.76
N LEU A 126 -7.09 -21.65 9.96
CA LEU A 126 -8.52 -21.45 10.18
C LEU A 126 -9.31 -21.25 8.87
N ALA A 127 -8.70 -21.45 7.69
CA ALA A 127 -9.36 -21.21 6.42
C ALA A 127 -10.65 -22.01 6.24
N ALA A 128 -10.66 -23.28 6.65
CA ALA A 128 -11.86 -24.12 6.52
C ALA A 128 -13.01 -23.68 7.45
N PRO A 129 -12.81 -23.49 8.78
CA PRO A 129 -13.88 -22.98 9.65
C PRO A 129 -14.31 -21.56 9.27
N ILE A 130 -13.40 -20.70 8.80
CA ILE A 130 -13.76 -19.35 8.33
C ILE A 130 -14.63 -19.46 7.06
N ALA A 131 -14.27 -20.32 6.10
CA ALA A 131 -15.05 -20.52 4.88
C ALA A 131 -16.48 -20.98 5.19
N ALA A 132 -16.67 -21.82 6.21
CA ALA A 132 -17.99 -22.29 6.63
C ALA A 132 -18.90 -21.20 7.23
N LEU A 133 -18.35 -20.05 7.62
CA LEU A 133 -19.14 -18.90 8.11
C LEU A 133 -19.77 -18.09 6.96
N PHE A 134 -19.31 -18.26 5.74
CA PHE A 134 -19.85 -17.54 4.60
C PHE A 134 -21.13 -18.20 4.07
N PRO A 135 -22.14 -17.39 3.71
CA PRO A 135 -23.35 -17.93 3.12
C PRO A 135 -23.07 -18.59 1.77
N THR A 136 -23.74 -19.68 1.51
CA THR A 136 -23.67 -20.38 0.23
C THR A 136 -24.60 -19.74 -0.79
N SER A 137 -24.19 -19.74 -2.06
CA SER A 137 -25.01 -19.25 -3.16
C SER A 137 -26.10 -20.27 -3.51
N GLN A 138 -27.28 -19.78 -3.86
CA GLN A 138 -28.39 -20.67 -4.27
C GLN A 138 -28.02 -21.49 -5.51
N GLY A 139 -28.31 -22.78 -5.48
CA GLY A 139 -28.04 -23.68 -6.60
C GLY A 139 -26.61 -24.20 -6.70
N VAL A 140 -25.77 -23.94 -5.70
CA VAL A 140 -24.40 -24.45 -5.62
C VAL A 140 -24.27 -25.45 -4.48
N ASP A 141 -23.46 -26.49 -4.67
CA ASP A 141 -23.12 -27.42 -3.59
C ASP A 141 -22.34 -26.65 -2.48
N PRO A 142 -22.88 -26.59 -1.26
CA PRO A 142 -22.25 -25.89 -0.16
C PRO A 142 -20.84 -26.39 0.14
N THR A 143 -20.61 -27.70 0.04
CA THR A 143 -19.31 -28.31 0.32
C THR A 143 -18.25 -27.83 -0.67
N LEU A 144 -18.59 -27.87 -1.97
CA LEU A 144 -17.69 -27.39 -3.03
C LEU A 144 -17.38 -25.89 -2.86
N GLN A 145 -18.39 -25.08 -2.55
CA GLN A 145 -18.18 -23.65 -2.36
C GLN A 145 -17.25 -23.35 -1.17
N HIS A 146 -17.45 -24.00 -0.02
CA HIS A 146 -16.61 -23.83 1.16
C HIS A 146 -15.18 -24.31 0.92
N GLU A 147 -14.97 -25.42 0.20
CA GLU A 147 -13.63 -25.90 -0.16
C GLU A 147 -12.90 -24.92 -1.07
N LEU A 148 -13.58 -24.34 -2.05
CA LEU A 148 -13.01 -23.31 -2.93
C LEU A 148 -12.64 -22.05 -2.15
N VAL A 149 -13.54 -21.55 -1.30
CA VAL A 149 -13.28 -20.38 -0.45
C VAL A 149 -12.08 -20.64 0.48
N ALA A 150 -12.02 -21.80 1.12
CA ALA A 150 -10.90 -22.17 1.99
C ALA A 150 -9.57 -22.26 1.23
N SER A 151 -9.58 -22.81 0.02
CA SER A 151 -8.39 -22.90 -0.82
C SER A 151 -7.89 -21.52 -1.26
N PHE A 152 -8.77 -20.67 -1.74
CA PHE A 152 -8.42 -19.28 -2.09
C PHE A 152 -7.98 -18.48 -0.87
N LEU A 153 -8.64 -18.66 0.28
CA LEU A 153 -8.24 -17.95 1.52
C LEU A 153 -6.82 -18.32 1.95
N ARG A 154 -6.42 -19.60 1.84
CA ARG A 154 -5.02 -20.01 2.10
C ARG A 154 -4.03 -19.35 1.16
N MET A 155 -4.37 -19.25 -0.13
CA MET A 155 -3.52 -18.57 -1.12
C MET A 155 -3.41 -17.07 -0.82
N PHE A 156 -4.52 -16.42 -0.50
CA PHE A 156 -4.57 -14.99 -0.25
C PHE A 156 -4.03 -14.60 1.12
N ALA A 157 -4.02 -15.51 2.09
CA ALA A 157 -3.43 -15.24 3.40
C ALA A 157 -1.96 -14.78 3.30
N LEU A 158 -1.23 -15.26 2.28
CA LEU A 158 0.16 -14.85 2.03
C LEU A 158 0.28 -13.37 1.64
N GLN A 159 -0.79 -12.75 1.14
CA GLN A 159 -0.80 -11.31 0.81
C GLN A 159 -0.74 -10.43 2.06
N VAL A 160 -1.21 -10.91 3.22
CA VAL A 160 -1.32 -10.13 4.45
C VAL A 160 0.03 -9.58 4.91
N PRO A 161 1.10 -10.37 5.08
CA PRO A 161 2.41 -9.82 5.41
C PRO A 161 3.01 -8.97 4.28
N MET A 162 2.74 -9.28 3.01
CA MET A 162 3.19 -8.47 1.88
C MET A 162 2.57 -7.07 1.88
N TYR A 163 1.31 -6.95 2.26
CA TYR A 163 0.67 -5.65 2.45
C TYR A 163 1.37 -4.82 3.53
N GLY A 164 1.76 -5.44 4.63
CA GLY A 164 2.53 -4.77 5.68
C GLY A 164 3.86 -4.21 5.17
N VAL A 165 4.60 -5.01 4.41
CA VAL A 165 5.84 -4.55 3.76
C VAL A 165 5.58 -3.38 2.82
N ALA A 166 4.56 -3.48 1.97
CA ALA A 166 4.19 -2.44 1.01
C ALA A 166 3.89 -1.11 1.70
N VAL A 167 3.21 -1.14 2.86
CA VAL A 167 2.87 0.07 3.63
C VAL A 167 4.09 0.74 4.20
N VAL A 168 4.98 -0.02 4.84
CA VAL A 168 6.22 0.54 5.40
C VAL A 168 7.06 1.16 4.29
N LEU A 169 7.22 0.48 3.15
CA LEU A 169 7.94 1.00 1.99
C LEU A 169 7.29 2.27 1.42
N THR A 170 5.96 2.27 1.31
CA THR A 170 5.19 3.45 0.87
C THR A 170 5.41 4.63 1.82
N GLY A 171 5.35 4.39 3.14
CA GLY A 171 5.61 5.41 4.16
C GLY A 171 7.03 5.98 4.07
N VAL A 172 8.03 5.14 3.88
CA VAL A 172 9.43 5.57 3.67
C VAL A 172 9.56 6.43 2.40
N LEU A 173 8.96 6.00 1.29
CA LEU A 173 9.00 6.74 0.02
C LEU A 173 8.28 8.10 0.12
N GLN A 174 7.13 8.14 0.78
CA GLN A 174 6.37 9.39 1.01
C GLN A 174 7.13 10.35 1.91
N ALA A 175 7.77 9.86 2.96
CA ALA A 175 8.57 10.67 3.86
C ALA A 175 9.81 11.29 3.16
N HIS A 176 10.33 10.63 2.10
CA HIS A 176 11.37 11.18 1.23
C HIS A 176 10.82 12.06 0.08
N ASN A 177 9.56 12.47 0.10
CA ASN A 177 8.88 13.23 -0.96
C ASN A 177 8.91 12.53 -2.35
N ARG A 178 9.00 11.20 -2.38
CA ARG A 178 8.97 10.39 -3.59
C ARG A 178 7.58 9.78 -3.80
N PHE A 179 6.66 10.61 -4.34
CA PHE A 179 5.23 10.23 -4.49
C PHE A 179 4.92 9.44 -5.76
N THR A 180 5.82 9.40 -6.73
CA THR A 180 5.59 8.74 -8.02
C THR A 180 5.53 7.22 -7.92
N TRP A 181 6.36 6.60 -7.10
CA TRP A 181 6.40 5.14 -6.92
C TRP A 181 5.17 4.56 -6.21
N PRO A 182 4.63 5.17 -5.14
CA PRO A 182 3.41 4.69 -4.51
C PRO A 182 2.13 4.86 -5.34
N ALA A 183 2.18 5.66 -6.42
CA ALA A 183 1.03 5.90 -7.30
C ALA A 183 0.88 4.86 -8.44
N LEU A 184 1.89 4.00 -8.62
CA LEU A 184 1.87 2.86 -9.54
C LEU A 184 1.34 1.60 -8.89
#